data_3b6563e0ab39db4f2efdca8b261e8dba
#
_entry.id   3b6563e0ab39db4f2efdca8b261e8dba
#
_cell.length_a   1.000
_cell.length_b   1.000
_cell.length_c   1.000
_cell.angle_alpha   90.00
_cell.angle_beta   90.00
_cell.angle_gamma   90.00
#
_symmetry.space_group_name_H-M   'P 1'
#
loop_
_entity.id
_entity.type
_entity.pdbx_description
1 polymer ?
#
loop_
_entity_poly.entity_id
_entity_poly.type
_entity_poly.pdbx_seq_one_letter_code
_entity_poly.pdbx_strand_id
1 'polypeptide(L)'
;MAINMVKLPTQKQDLVLRVAKGHFATSHSHINYYIDVTMQKTRLSEARAVALELVSSYTHTTIVDTILCLDGTEVIGACMASELTRDGYVNMNAHQTIYVVTPEHTTGSQLLFRENTSPMIAGKHVLILAASVTTGYTAQAAVEAINYYGGQVVGIGAIFATQTECAGYPVTSIFNPNDLGDYQSYDSRDCPWCKQGK
;
A
#
# COMPACT_ATOMS: atom_id res chain seq x y z
N MET A 1 26.92 -7.04 4.28
CA MET A 1 26.84 -6.13 5.46
C MET A 1 25.46 -6.22 6.05
N ALA A 2 25.33 -6.37 7.37
CA ALA A 2 24.02 -6.34 8.02
C ALA A 2 23.53 -4.89 8.02
N ILE A 3 22.32 -4.66 7.48
CA ILE A 3 21.67 -3.34 7.52
C ILE A 3 21.26 -3.06 8.96
N ASN A 4 21.75 -1.96 9.52
CA ASN A 4 21.39 -1.58 10.89
C ASN A 4 19.99 -0.95 10.91
N MET A 5 19.00 -1.76 11.27
CA MET A 5 17.59 -1.36 11.34
C MET A 5 17.32 -0.63 12.66
N VAL A 6 16.71 0.54 12.57
CA VAL A 6 16.25 1.33 13.71
C VAL A 6 14.72 1.32 13.73
N LYS A 7 14.15 1.15 14.91
CA LYS A 7 12.71 1.30 15.16
C LYS A 7 12.44 2.75 15.51
N LEU A 8 11.68 3.44 14.67
CA LEU A 8 11.23 4.79 15.00
C LEU A 8 9.98 4.70 15.87
N PRO A 9 9.95 5.42 16.99
CA PRO A 9 8.74 5.54 17.79
C PRO A 9 7.68 6.29 16.97
N THR A 10 6.46 5.79 17.01
CA THR A 10 5.32 6.43 16.37
C THR A 10 4.32 6.86 17.44
N GLN A 11 3.50 7.87 17.16
CA GLN A 11 2.41 8.28 18.05
C GLN A 11 1.24 7.28 18.02
N LYS A 12 1.26 6.32 17.07
CA LYS A 12 0.21 5.32 16.87
C LYS A 12 0.56 4.07 17.67
N GLN A 13 -0.33 3.65 18.56
CA GLN A 13 -0.16 2.43 19.35
C GLN A 13 0.00 1.21 18.43
N ASP A 14 0.91 0.32 18.79
CA ASP A 14 1.20 -0.95 18.10
C ASP A 14 1.76 -0.85 16.66
N LEU A 15 2.02 0.36 16.18
CA LEU A 15 2.64 0.57 14.87
C LEU A 15 4.11 1.00 15.04
N VAL A 16 5.00 0.28 14.38
CA VAL A 16 6.45 0.52 14.43
C VAL A 16 6.97 0.70 13.02
N LEU A 17 7.55 1.86 12.74
CA LEU A 17 8.28 2.07 11.49
C LEU A 17 9.73 1.60 11.64
N ARG A 18 10.13 0.60 10.84
CA ARG A 18 11.50 0.08 10.82
C ARG A 18 12.23 0.63 9.63
N VAL A 19 13.34 1.29 9.89
CA VAL A 19 14.12 1.96 8.83
C VAL A 19 15.61 1.75 9.01
N ALA A 20 16.34 1.84 7.91
CA ALA A 20 17.79 2.02 7.93
C ALA A 20 18.16 3.24 7.11
N LYS A 21 19.03 4.10 7.65
CA LYS A 21 19.55 5.25 6.95
C LYS A 21 20.78 4.85 6.12
N GLY A 22 20.81 5.29 4.87
CA GLY A 22 21.89 4.95 3.93
C GLY A 22 21.57 5.42 2.53
N HIS A 23 22.30 4.93 1.55
CA HIS A 23 21.98 5.11 0.13
C HIS A 23 21.47 3.79 -0.44
N PHE A 24 20.23 3.76 -0.85
CA PHE A 24 19.57 2.57 -1.37
C PHE A 24 19.00 2.82 -2.77
N ALA A 25 19.31 1.92 -3.70
CA ALA A 25 18.74 1.92 -5.03
C ALA A 25 17.48 1.07 -5.05
N THR A 26 16.39 1.62 -5.56
CA THR A 26 15.15 0.90 -5.88
C THR A 26 15.02 0.76 -7.40
N SER A 27 13.99 0.09 -7.88
CA SER A 27 13.73 -0.06 -9.32
C SER A 27 13.50 1.29 -10.04
N HIS A 28 13.07 2.33 -9.33
CA HIS A 28 12.66 3.60 -9.93
C HIS A 28 13.31 4.84 -9.31
N SER A 29 14.00 4.70 -8.18
CA SER A 29 14.59 5.85 -7.47
C SER A 29 15.74 5.43 -6.56
N HIS A 30 16.54 6.41 -6.16
CA HIS A 30 17.54 6.28 -5.09
C HIS A 30 17.04 7.03 -3.86
N ILE A 31 17.06 6.38 -2.70
CA ILE A 31 16.49 6.88 -1.46
C ILE A 31 17.52 6.83 -0.32
N ASN A 32 17.37 7.73 0.66
CA ASN A 32 18.24 7.74 1.85
C ASN A 32 17.72 6.94 3.03
N TYR A 33 16.55 6.34 2.91
CA TYR A 33 16.00 5.43 3.92
C TYR A 33 15.48 4.15 3.28
N TYR A 34 15.98 3.03 3.70
CA TYR A 34 15.31 1.75 3.49
C TYR A 34 14.21 1.58 4.52
N ILE A 35 12.99 1.35 4.07
CA ILE A 35 11.80 1.17 4.91
C ILE A 35 11.42 -0.30 4.87
N ASP A 36 11.51 -0.96 6.03
CA ASP A 36 11.16 -2.37 6.15
C ASP A 36 9.75 -2.54 6.75
N VAL A 37 8.83 -2.95 5.91
CA VAL A 37 7.43 -3.25 6.26
C VAL A 37 7.15 -4.75 6.33
N THR A 38 8.18 -5.59 6.32
CA THR A 38 8.03 -7.05 6.28
C THR A 38 7.19 -7.58 7.44
N MET A 39 7.47 -7.12 8.66
CA MET A 39 6.72 -7.58 9.83
C MET A 39 5.26 -7.13 9.82
N GLN A 40 4.98 -5.92 9.30
CA GLN A 40 3.61 -5.41 9.13
C GLN A 40 2.82 -6.21 8.09
N LYS A 41 3.48 -6.79 7.09
CA LYS A 41 2.82 -7.63 6.06
C LYS A 41 2.64 -9.08 6.49
N THR A 42 3.52 -9.61 7.34
CA THR A 42 3.61 -11.05 7.60
C THR A 42 3.21 -11.47 9.01
N ARG A 43 3.36 -10.59 10.00
CA ARG A 43 2.99 -10.87 11.40
C ARG A 43 1.57 -10.39 11.67
N LEU A 44 0.67 -11.33 11.99
CA LEU A 44 -0.76 -11.06 12.16
C LEU A 44 -1.08 -9.88 13.11
N SER A 45 -0.38 -9.76 14.23
CA SER A 45 -0.63 -8.66 15.18
C SER A 45 -0.30 -7.29 14.58
N GLU A 46 0.81 -7.18 13.86
CA GLU A 46 1.21 -5.94 13.19
C GLU A 46 0.33 -5.66 11.95
N ALA A 47 -0.02 -6.69 11.17
CA ALA A 47 -0.94 -6.56 10.04
C ALA A 47 -2.33 -6.08 10.48
N ARG A 48 -2.82 -6.58 11.62
CA ARG A 48 -4.10 -6.13 12.20
C ARG A 48 -4.03 -4.67 12.66
N ALA A 49 -2.93 -4.23 13.29
CA ALA A 49 -2.75 -2.83 13.68
C ALA A 49 -2.74 -1.89 12.46
N VAL A 50 -2.04 -2.28 11.38
CA VAL A 50 -2.07 -1.58 10.08
C VAL A 50 -3.49 -1.51 9.52
N ALA A 51 -4.20 -2.64 9.51
CA ALA A 51 -5.55 -2.72 8.99
C ALA A 51 -6.52 -1.81 9.74
N LEU A 52 -6.50 -1.83 11.08
CA LEU A 52 -7.36 -0.97 11.93
C LEU A 52 -7.13 0.52 11.66
N GLU A 53 -5.89 0.92 11.48
CA GLU A 53 -5.56 2.32 11.18
C GLU A 53 -6.08 2.74 9.80
N LEU A 54 -5.84 1.93 8.76
CA LEU A 54 -6.30 2.23 7.39
C LEU A 54 -7.82 2.20 7.27
N VAL A 55 -8.49 1.23 7.89
CA VAL A 55 -9.96 1.07 7.82
C VAL A 55 -10.70 2.31 8.32
N SER A 56 -10.15 3.03 9.29
CA SER A 56 -10.77 4.24 9.83
C SER A 56 -11.13 5.29 8.77
N SER A 57 -10.37 5.33 7.67
CA SER A 57 -10.59 6.26 6.55
C SER A 57 -11.69 5.82 5.58
N TYR A 58 -12.11 4.56 5.62
CA TYR A 58 -13.03 3.98 4.63
C TYR A 58 -14.38 3.55 5.23
N THR A 59 -14.44 3.21 6.50
CA THR A 59 -15.60 2.58 7.15
C THR A 59 -16.92 3.34 6.92
N HIS A 60 -16.89 4.65 6.98
CA HIS A 60 -18.10 5.50 6.95
C HIS A 60 -18.31 6.21 5.62
N THR A 61 -17.38 6.14 4.70
CA THR A 61 -17.37 6.98 3.50
C THR A 61 -17.30 6.20 2.21
N THR A 62 -16.92 4.92 2.25
CA THR A 62 -16.52 4.19 1.06
C THR A 62 -17.11 2.79 1.03
N ILE A 63 -17.80 2.46 -0.06
CA ILE A 63 -18.19 1.08 -0.35
C ILE A 63 -16.97 0.37 -0.93
N VAL A 64 -16.65 -0.80 -0.38
CA VAL A 64 -15.53 -1.64 -0.81
C VAL A 64 -16.03 -3.05 -1.09
N ASP A 65 -16.04 -3.46 -2.34
CA ASP A 65 -16.37 -4.83 -2.74
C ASP A 65 -15.14 -5.72 -2.82
N THR A 66 -13.99 -5.11 -3.12
CA THR A 66 -12.73 -5.83 -3.34
C THR A 66 -11.54 -5.03 -2.81
N ILE A 67 -10.63 -5.70 -2.12
CA ILE A 67 -9.31 -5.17 -1.78
C ILE A 67 -8.28 -5.83 -2.70
N LEU A 68 -7.66 -5.03 -3.56
CA LEU A 68 -6.57 -5.47 -4.43
C LEU A 68 -5.24 -5.31 -3.70
N CYS A 69 -4.65 -6.42 -3.31
CA CYS A 69 -3.40 -6.46 -2.55
C CYS A 69 -2.19 -6.48 -3.48
N LEU A 70 -1.31 -5.50 -3.33
CA LEU A 70 -0.02 -5.39 -3.99
C LEU A 70 1.11 -5.67 -2.99
N ASP A 71 2.29 -6.03 -3.49
CA ASP A 71 3.53 -6.13 -2.71
C ASP A 71 3.47 -7.07 -1.49
N GLY A 72 2.59 -8.08 -1.50
CA GLY A 72 2.47 -9.04 -0.39
C GLY A 72 1.68 -8.50 0.81
N THR A 73 0.64 -7.70 0.58
CA THR A 73 -0.21 -7.10 1.63
C THR A 73 -1.47 -7.90 1.95
N GLU A 74 -1.57 -9.15 1.52
CA GLU A 74 -2.78 -10.00 1.63
C GLU A 74 -3.23 -10.20 3.07
N VAL A 75 -2.29 -10.35 4.01
CA VAL A 75 -2.62 -10.50 5.44
C VAL A 75 -3.28 -9.23 5.99
N ILE A 76 -2.78 -8.06 5.57
CA ILE A 76 -3.38 -6.76 5.92
C ILE A 76 -4.75 -6.66 5.26
N GLY A 77 -4.86 -6.99 3.96
CA GLY A 77 -6.12 -6.98 3.21
C GLY A 77 -7.19 -7.85 3.85
N ALA A 78 -6.84 -9.06 4.29
CA ALA A 78 -7.76 -9.94 5.01
C ALA A 78 -8.22 -9.35 6.36
N CYS A 79 -7.31 -8.73 7.11
CA CYS A 79 -7.67 -8.03 8.34
C CYS A 79 -8.57 -6.81 8.05
N MET A 80 -8.29 -6.02 7.00
CA MET A 80 -9.13 -4.89 6.58
C MET A 80 -10.52 -5.35 6.17
N ALA A 81 -10.64 -6.41 5.37
CA ALA A 81 -11.93 -6.97 4.97
C ALA A 81 -12.75 -7.41 6.19
N SER A 82 -12.11 -8.08 7.16
CA SER A 82 -12.76 -8.47 8.42
C SER A 82 -13.26 -7.27 9.23
N GLU A 83 -12.48 -6.20 9.32
CA GLU A 83 -12.89 -5.01 10.09
C GLU A 83 -13.95 -4.18 9.34
N LEU A 84 -13.83 -4.03 8.01
CA LEU A 84 -14.82 -3.32 7.19
C LEU A 84 -16.20 -3.98 7.20
N THR A 85 -16.25 -5.30 7.36
CA THR A 85 -17.55 -6.05 7.37
C THR A 85 -18.16 -6.21 8.75
N ARG A 86 -17.53 -5.69 9.81
CA ARG A 86 -18.06 -5.76 11.18
C ARG A 86 -19.36 -4.98 11.33
N ASP A 87 -20.20 -5.48 12.21
CA ASP A 87 -21.46 -4.84 12.57
C ASP A 87 -21.26 -3.42 13.09
N GLY A 88 -22.09 -2.50 12.62
CA GLY A 88 -22.07 -1.13 13.08
C GLY A 88 -23.09 -0.28 12.32
N TYR A 89 -23.84 0.58 13.02
CA TYR A 89 -24.90 1.43 12.44
C TYR A 89 -24.39 2.40 11.35
N VAL A 90 -23.12 2.70 11.34
CA VAL A 90 -22.52 3.71 10.45
C VAL A 90 -21.52 3.07 9.47
N ASN A 91 -21.38 1.74 9.49
CA ASN A 91 -20.48 1.04 8.58
C ASN A 91 -21.17 0.73 7.26
N MET A 92 -20.72 1.37 6.17
CA MET A 92 -21.28 1.17 4.83
C MET A 92 -21.10 -0.24 4.28
N ASN A 93 -20.15 -1.01 4.80
CA ASN A 93 -19.81 -2.36 4.35
C ASN A 93 -20.28 -3.45 5.32
N ALA A 94 -21.07 -3.10 6.34
CA ALA A 94 -21.59 -4.08 7.29
C ALA A 94 -22.34 -5.20 6.56
N HIS A 95 -22.06 -6.46 6.94
CA HIS A 95 -22.63 -7.67 6.34
C HIS A 95 -22.35 -7.90 4.86
N GLN A 96 -21.45 -7.13 4.24
CA GLN A 96 -21.01 -7.35 2.87
C GLN A 96 -19.93 -8.46 2.81
N THR A 97 -19.77 -9.03 1.62
CA THR A 97 -18.63 -9.92 1.34
C THR A 97 -17.59 -9.12 0.58
N ILE A 98 -16.39 -9.00 1.14
CA ILE A 98 -15.28 -8.32 0.49
C ILE A 98 -14.29 -9.36 -0.04
N TYR A 99 -13.96 -9.28 -1.33
CA TYR A 99 -12.91 -10.09 -1.92
C TYR A 99 -11.53 -9.52 -1.59
N VAL A 100 -10.59 -10.41 -1.32
CA VAL A 100 -9.16 -10.05 -1.16
C VAL A 100 -8.41 -10.77 -2.27
N VAL A 101 -7.89 -10.01 -3.22
CA VAL A 101 -7.28 -10.55 -4.44
C VAL A 101 -5.91 -9.96 -4.69
N THR A 102 -5.07 -10.70 -5.41
CA THR A 102 -3.77 -10.26 -5.92
C THR A 102 -3.77 -10.34 -7.43
N PRO A 103 -3.14 -9.40 -8.13
CA PRO A 103 -2.95 -9.49 -9.56
C PRO A 103 -1.80 -10.45 -9.87
N GLU A 104 -1.76 -10.97 -11.10
CA GLU A 104 -0.58 -11.59 -11.66
C GLU A 104 0.24 -10.55 -12.43
N HIS A 105 1.56 -10.74 -12.43
CA HIS A 105 2.47 -9.90 -13.19
C HIS A 105 2.88 -10.58 -14.50
N THR A 106 2.76 -9.87 -15.60
CA THR A 106 3.36 -10.28 -16.86
C THR A 106 4.85 -9.94 -16.89
N THR A 107 5.58 -10.48 -17.87
CA THR A 107 7.00 -10.15 -18.12
C THR A 107 7.21 -8.66 -18.46
N GLY A 108 6.15 -7.93 -18.84
CA GLY A 108 6.16 -6.49 -19.12
C GLY A 108 5.70 -5.62 -17.95
N SER A 109 5.65 -6.14 -16.72
CA SER A 109 5.17 -5.45 -15.51
C SER A 109 3.69 -5.01 -15.57
N GLN A 110 2.93 -5.51 -16.53
CA GLN A 110 1.48 -5.30 -16.55
C GLN A 110 0.81 -6.21 -15.53
N LEU A 111 -0.25 -5.71 -14.92
CA LEU A 111 -1.08 -6.47 -14.01
C LEU A 111 -2.24 -7.09 -14.77
N LEU A 112 -2.52 -8.36 -14.48
CA LEU A 112 -3.65 -9.06 -15.10
C LEU A 112 -4.43 -9.87 -14.04
N PHE A 113 -5.70 -10.12 -14.35
CA PHE A 113 -6.58 -11.01 -13.59
C PHE A 113 -7.01 -12.16 -14.47
N ARG A 114 -6.89 -13.39 -13.96
CA ARG A 114 -7.36 -14.58 -14.66
C ARG A 114 -8.89 -14.60 -14.72
N GLU A 115 -9.45 -15.47 -15.57
CA GLU A 115 -10.89 -15.63 -15.75
C GLU A 115 -11.65 -15.91 -14.44
N ASN A 116 -11.04 -16.61 -13.51
CA ASN A 116 -11.63 -16.93 -12.20
C ASN A 116 -11.53 -15.76 -11.19
N THR A 117 -10.67 -14.79 -11.40
CA THR A 117 -10.49 -13.62 -10.51
C THR A 117 -11.04 -12.33 -11.12
N SER A 118 -11.13 -12.22 -12.44
CA SER A 118 -11.67 -11.04 -13.11
C SER A 118 -13.11 -10.67 -12.67
N PRO A 119 -14.02 -11.61 -12.34
CA PRO A 119 -15.35 -11.26 -11.80
C PRO A 119 -15.31 -10.58 -10.42
N MET A 120 -14.20 -10.71 -9.70
CA MET A 120 -13.98 -10.03 -8.41
C MET A 120 -13.55 -8.57 -8.60
N ILE A 121 -13.28 -8.15 -9.84
CA ILE A 121 -12.92 -6.79 -10.23
C ILE A 121 -14.03 -6.14 -11.05
N ALA A 122 -14.58 -6.87 -12.03
CA ALA A 122 -15.57 -6.34 -12.97
C ALA A 122 -16.84 -5.85 -12.25
N GLY A 123 -17.16 -4.56 -12.41
CA GLY A 123 -18.31 -3.92 -11.77
C GLY A 123 -18.18 -3.76 -10.25
N LYS A 124 -16.97 -3.86 -9.68
CA LYS A 124 -16.72 -3.79 -8.23
C LYS A 124 -16.06 -2.46 -7.84
N HIS A 125 -16.33 -2.02 -6.61
CA HIS A 125 -15.61 -0.94 -5.96
C HIS A 125 -14.32 -1.49 -5.35
N VAL A 126 -13.18 -1.15 -5.95
CA VAL A 126 -11.89 -1.75 -5.64
C VAL A 126 -11.01 -0.77 -4.87
N LEU A 127 -10.66 -1.14 -3.63
CA LEU A 127 -9.64 -0.46 -2.84
C LEU A 127 -8.28 -1.10 -3.13
N ILE A 128 -7.32 -0.30 -3.59
CA ILE A 128 -5.94 -0.74 -3.78
C ILE A 128 -5.21 -0.69 -2.45
N LEU A 129 -4.50 -1.74 -2.09
CA LEU A 129 -3.67 -1.83 -0.90
C LEU A 129 -2.22 -2.15 -1.30
N ALA A 130 -1.31 -1.21 -1.04
CA ALA A 130 0.11 -1.34 -1.36
C ALA A 130 0.98 -1.30 -0.10
N ALA A 131 2.17 -1.89 -0.15
CA ALA A 131 3.16 -1.73 0.91
C ALA A 131 3.68 -0.30 0.96
N SER A 132 3.99 0.27 -0.21
CA SER A 132 4.42 1.66 -0.33
C SER A 132 3.98 2.29 -1.65
N VAL A 133 3.71 3.60 -1.60
CA VAL A 133 3.45 4.43 -2.78
C VAL A 133 4.47 5.56 -2.80
N THR A 134 5.57 5.34 -3.52
CA THR A 134 6.66 6.32 -3.65
C THR A 134 6.60 7.06 -4.98
N THR A 135 6.98 6.42 -6.07
CA THR A 135 6.84 6.99 -7.43
C THR A 135 5.44 6.82 -8.02
N GLY A 136 4.64 5.93 -7.45
CA GLY A 136 3.27 5.66 -7.90
C GLY A 136 3.14 4.71 -9.08
N TYR A 137 4.22 4.26 -9.73
CA TYR A 137 4.13 3.41 -10.94
C TYR A 137 3.30 2.14 -10.73
N THR A 138 3.53 1.40 -9.63
CA THR A 138 2.77 0.18 -9.35
C THR A 138 1.30 0.47 -9.08
N ALA A 139 1.01 1.55 -8.34
CA ALA A 139 -0.36 1.97 -8.06
C ALA A 139 -1.07 2.43 -9.34
N GLN A 140 -0.39 3.17 -10.22
CA GLN A 140 -0.93 3.56 -11.53
C GLN A 140 -1.23 2.33 -12.39
N ALA A 141 -0.31 1.37 -12.47
CA ALA A 141 -0.55 0.12 -13.21
C ALA A 141 -1.76 -0.66 -12.65
N ALA A 142 -1.97 -0.62 -11.34
CA ALA A 142 -3.14 -1.24 -10.72
C ALA A 142 -4.44 -0.50 -11.08
N VAL A 143 -4.44 0.83 -11.09
CA VAL A 143 -5.58 1.64 -11.55
C VAL A 143 -5.92 1.32 -13.01
N GLU A 144 -4.92 1.27 -13.89
CA GLU A 144 -5.11 0.94 -15.30
C GLU A 144 -5.68 -0.48 -15.48
N ALA A 145 -5.15 -1.46 -14.73
CA ALA A 145 -5.66 -2.83 -14.77
C ALA A 145 -7.11 -2.91 -14.29
N ILE A 146 -7.46 -2.31 -13.14
CA ILE A 146 -8.83 -2.30 -12.62
C ILE A 146 -9.79 -1.71 -13.66
N ASN A 147 -9.45 -0.56 -14.24
CA ASN A 147 -10.26 0.11 -15.25
C ASN A 147 -10.42 -0.76 -16.52
N TYR A 148 -9.35 -1.43 -16.96
CA TYR A 148 -9.40 -2.35 -18.11
C TYR A 148 -10.37 -3.51 -17.87
N TYR A 149 -10.43 -4.07 -16.66
CA TYR A 149 -11.36 -5.14 -16.30
C TYR A 149 -12.75 -4.63 -15.88
N GLY A 150 -13.02 -3.32 -15.99
CA GLY A 150 -14.33 -2.73 -15.71
C GLY A 150 -14.65 -2.56 -14.22
N GLY A 151 -13.65 -2.53 -13.36
CA GLY A 151 -13.79 -2.16 -11.96
C GLY A 151 -13.76 -0.64 -11.75
N GLN A 152 -14.13 -0.20 -10.55
CA GLN A 152 -14.08 1.19 -10.13
C GLN A 152 -13.12 1.33 -8.94
N VAL A 153 -12.04 2.09 -9.10
CA VAL A 153 -11.12 2.38 -7.99
C VAL A 153 -11.80 3.37 -7.04
N VAL A 154 -11.74 3.08 -5.73
CA VAL A 154 -12.34 3.93 -4.69
C VAL A 154 -11.30 4.58 -3.78
N GLY A 155 -10.05 4.21 -3.90
CA GLY A 155 -8.93 4.79 -3.16
C GLY A 155 -7.71 3.88 -3.15
N ILE A 156 -6.63 4.39 -2.58
CA ILE A 156 -5.36 3.68 -2.43
C ILE A 156 -4.93 3.76 -0.97
N GLY A 157 -4.80 2.62 -0.32
CA GLY A 157 -4.23 2.48 1.02
C GLY A 157 -2.77 2.04 0.96
N ALA A 158 -1.92 2.60 1.81
CA ALA A 158 -0.51 2.21 1.87
C ALA A 158 0.02 2.22 3.32
N ILE A 159 1.05 1.43 3.59
CA ILE A 159 1.77 1.54 4.87
C ILE A 159 2.60 2.82 4.87
N PHE A 160 3.31 3.09 3.76
CA PHE A 160 4.11 4.31 3.58
C PHE A 160 3.79 4.96 2.22
N ALA A 161 3.62 6.29 2.20
CA ALA A 161 3.49 7.01 0.94
C ALA A 161 4.23 8.35 0.98
N THR A 162 4.78 8.76 -0.17
CA THR A 162 5.42 10.06 -0.36
C THR A 162 4.45 11.10 -0.96
N GLN A 163 3.29 10.67 -1.41
CA GLN A 163 2.28 11.51 -2.07
C GLN A 163 0.89 11.18 -1.55
N THR A 164 0.00 12.16 -1.59
CA THR A 164 -1.39 12.05 -1.11
C THR A 164 -2.40 11.75 -2.21
N GLU A 165 -1.93 11.71 -3.47
CA GLU A 165 -2.73 11.39 -4.64
C GLU A 165 -1.88 10.59 -5.64
N CYS A 166 -2.47 9.61 -6.31
CA CYS A 166 -1.83 8.84 -7.37
C CYS A 166 -2.88 8.45 -8.43
N ALA A 167 -2.56 8.70 -9.70
CA ALA A 167 -3.44 8.41 -10.84
C ALA A 167 -4.87 8.99 -10.71
N GLY A 168 -5.03 10.15 -10.06
CA GLY A 168 -6.31 10.81 -9.82
C GLY A 168 -7.11 10.26 -8.63
N TYR A 169 -6.53 9.38 -7.81
CA TYR A 169 -7.18 8.81 -6.62
C TYR A 169 -6.44 9.20 -5.35
N PRO A 170 -7.16 9.41 -4.22
CA PRO A 170 -6.55 9.73 -2.95
C PRO A 170 -5.72 8.55 -2.41
N VAL A 171 -4.55 8.87 -1.86
CA VAL A 171 -3.67 7.92 -1.18
C VAL A 171 -3.74 8.16 0.32
N THR A 172 -4.25 7.17 1.04
CA THR A 172 -4.25 7.13 2.51
C THR A 172 -3.08 6.31 2.98
N SER A 173 -2.18 6.90 3.77
CA SER A 173 -1.02 6.18 4.30
C SER A 173 -0.90 6.31 5.81
N ILE A 174 -0.30 5.29 6.44
CA ILE A 174 -0.01 5.30 7.87
C ILE A 174 1.20 6.18 8.15
N PHE A 175 2.24 6.03 7.34
CA PHE A 175 3.51 6.74 7.45
C PHE A 175 3.79 7.55 6.18
N ASN A 176 4.51 8.64 6.35
CA ASN A 176 4.90 9.53 5.28
C ASN A 176 6.32 10.11 5.52
N PRO A 177 6.91 10.89 4.61
CA PRO A 177 8.25 11.45 4.76
C PRO A 177 8.47 12.27 6.03
N ASN A 178 7.43 12.91 6.59
CA ASN A 178 7.55 13.71 7.81
C ASN A 178 7.90 12.85 9.04
N ASP A 179 7.51 11.57 9.04
CA ASP A 179 7.87 10.62 10.11
C ASP A 179 9.36 10.29 10.10
N LEU A 180 10.07 10.57 8.99
CA LEU A 180 11.50 10.32 8.80
C LEU A 180 12.37 11.58 8.95
N GLY A 181 11.77 12.76 8.90
CA GLY A 181 12.40 14.06 9.08
C GLY A 181 13.22 14.55 7.87
N ASP A 182 14.17 13.76 7.39
CA ASP A 182 15.08 14.13 6.29
C ASP A 182 15.01 13.14 5.11
N TYR A 183 13.84 12.57 4.84
CA TYR A 183 13.63 11.66 3.71
C TYR A 183 13.90 12.37 2.38
N GLN A 184 14.68 11.70 1.52
CA GLN A 184 15.02 12.17 0.18
C GLN A 184 14.90 11.02 -0.82
N SER A 185 14.38 11.34 -1.98
CA SER A 185 14.29 10.43 -3.13
C SER A 185 14.72 11.17 -4.38
N TYR A 186 15.52 10.52 -5.21
CA TYR A 186 16.08 11.08 -6.45
C TYR A 186 15.91 10.08 -7.60
N ASP A 187 15.77 10.58 -8.81
CA ASP A 187 15.97 9.75 -10.00
C ASP A 187 17.39 9.18 -9.98
N SER A 188 17.58 7.98 -10.48
CA SER A 188 18.88 7.30 -10.48
C SER A 188 19.97 8.12 -11.21
N ARG A 189 19.59 8.86 -12.27
CA ARG A 189 20.51 9.71 -13.05
C ARG A 189 20.93 10.98 -12.31
N ASP A 190 20.06 11.49 -11.43
CA ASP A 190 20.27 12.76 -10.73
C ASP A 190 20.67 12.59 -9.26
N CYS A 191 20.87 11.35 -8.82
CA CYS A 191 21.23 11.05 -7.44
C CYS A 191 22.55 11.69 -7.02
N PRO A 192 22.56 12.61 -6.03
CA PRO A 192 23.77 13.28 -5.58
C PRO A 192 24.75 12.34 -4.88
N TRP A 193 24.28 11.26 -4.28
CA TRP A 193 25.14 10.27 -3.62
C TRP A 193 25.91 9.43 -4.64
N CYS A 194 25.28 9.06 -5.76
CA CYS A 194 25.98 8.38 -6.86
C CYS A 194 27.04 9.29 -7.48
N LYS A 195 26.74 10.58 -7.66
CA LYS A 195 27.72 11.58 -8.17
C LYS A 195 28.90 11.76 -7.23
N GLN A 196 28.75 11.45 -5.93
CA GLN A 196 29.83 11.50 -4.92
C GLN A 196 30.51 10.14 -4.71
N GLY A 197 30.17 9.11 -5.47
CA GLY A 197 30.74 7.76 -5.34
C GLY A 197 30.34 7.00 -4.07
N LYS A 198 29.19 7.34 -3.51
CA LYS A 198 28.63 6.68 -2.30
C LYS A 198 27.63 5.62 -2.66
#